data_29c94111ad479dda1fd7fb40ca255502
#
_entry.id   29c94111ad479dda1fd7fb40ca255502
#
_cell.length_a   1.000
_cell.length_b   1.000
_cell.length_c   1.000
_cell.angle_alpha   90.00
_cell.angle_beta   90.00
_cell.angle_gamma   90.00
#
_symmetry.space_group_name_H-M   'P 1'
#
loop_
_entity.id
_entity.type
_entity.pdbx_description
1 polymer ?
#
loop_
_entity_poly.entity_id
_entity_poly.type
_entity_poly.pdbx_seq_one_letter_code
_entity_poly.pdbx_strand_id
1 'polypeptide(L)'
;LQNNTIDSSLNPQWYLYDNGNYISHIKNNSNKLQTKNISSSGSQHEFIVSLGGSLNEKIYLGATIGFPTLNYYELSVYTEDVLEDTINNLEGFSLEEELSTNGDGINIKGGAIIRISENFKIGASLHSPTYFNIEESYTSAINTYFSSNNYTEISPSNYFKYELITPWKGVFSASAIFNKYILLSADLEIVDYSFTKLNSASYDFRYENEAIQNSYQKTNNFRIGSEINFDEIKIRAGYSKYGSPYTNNDFYQEGYSLGIGLNKNNYFLDIAY
;
A
#
# COMPACT_ATOMS: atom_id res chain seq x y z
N LEU A 1 -9.60 -5.79 29.06
CA LEU A 1 -8.64 -6.91 29.13
C LEU A 1 -9.45 -8.21 29.18
N GLN A 2 -9.77 -8.77 28.01
CA GLN A 2 -10.39 -10.07 27.88
C GLN A 2 -9.33 -11.13 28.14
N ASN A 3 -9.72 -12.14 28.92
CA ASN A 3 -8.94 -13.34 29.23
C ASN A 3 -8.63 -14.11 27.93
N ASN A 4 -7.55 -13.75 27.26
CA ASN A 4 -6.95 -14.67 26.31
C ASN A 4 -6.25 -15.75 27.14
N THR A 5 -6.84 -16.92 27.17
CA THR A 5 -6.21 -18.13 27.65
C THR A 5 -4.98 -18.38 26.76
N ILE A 6 -3.82 -18.02 27.27
CA ILE A 6 -2.54 -18.41 26.66
C ILE A 6 -2.50 -19.93 26.75
N ASP A 7 -2.32 -20.60 25.61
CA ASP A 7 -2.22 -22.04 25.53
C ASP A 7 -1.08 -22.50 26.46
N SER A 8 -1.42 -23.33 27.42
CA SER A 8 -0.47 -23.87 28.41
C SER A 8 0.60 -24.79 27.82
N SER A 9 0.55 -25.06 26.51
CA SER A 9 1.58 -25.78 25.76
C SER A 9 2.74 -24.90 25.31
N LEU A 10 2.60 -23.57 25.31
CA LEU A 10 3.68 -22.62 25.07
C LEU A 10 4.48 -22.52 26.36
N ASN A 11 5.72 -23.00 26.34
CA ASN A 11 6.63 -23.18 27.46
C ASN A 11 6.51 -22.09 28.54
N PRO A 12 5.99 -22.39 29.73
CA PRO A 12 5.49 -21.41 30.69
C PRO A 12 6.59 -20.74 31.53
N GLN A 13 7.82 -20.69 31.06
CA GLN A 13 8.92 -20.04 31.80
C GLN A 13 8.74 -18.54 32.04
N TRP A 14 7.77 -17.91 31.35
CA TRP A 14 7.37 -16.52 31.54
C TRP A 14 6.46 -16.30 32.77
N TYR A 15 5.64 -17.32 33.07
CA TYR A 15 4.69 -17.27 34.15
C TYR A 15 4.76 -18.57 34.96
N LEU A 16 4.94 -18.46 36.22
CA LEU A 16 4.67 -19.56 37.13
C LEU A 16 3.16 -19.63 37.34
N TYR A 17 2.56 -20.79 37.08
CA TYR A 17 1.17 -21.04 37.42
C TYR A 17 1.13 -21.63 38.84
N ASP A 18 0.74 -20.82 39.82
CA ASP A 18 0.58 -21.26 41.19
C ASP A 18 -0.87 -20.98 41.65
N ASN A 19 -1.53 -22.00 42.17
CA ASN A 19 -2.88 -21.92 42.71
C ASN A 19 -3.92 -21.23 41.82
N GLY A 20 -3.87 -21.41 40.49
CA GLY A 20 -4.81 -20.79 39.55
C GLY A 20 -4.44 -19.38 39.09
N ASN A 21 -3.29 -18.85 39.48
CA ASN A 21 -2.82 -17.53 39.08
C ASN A 21 -1.52 -17.58 38.27
N TYR A 22 -1.42 -16.73 37.28
CA TYR A 22 -0.15 -16.50 36.59
C TYR A 22 0.70 -15.53 37.39
N ILE A 23 1.95 -15.90 37.68
CA ILE A 23 2.91 -15.05 38.37
C ILE A 23 3.91 -14.54 37.33
N SER A 24 3.99 -13.23 37.17
CA SER A 24 4.97 -12.61 36.30
C SER A 24 6.37 -12.65 36.91
N HIS A 25 7.39 -13.00 36.12
CA HIS A 25 8.79 -12.89 36.50
C HIS A 25 9.28 -11.43 36.50
N ILE A 26 8.47 -10.50 36.02
CA ILE A 26 8.79 -9.06 35.94
C ILE A 26 7.99 -8.34 37.01
N LYS A 27 8.64 -7.59 37.88
CA LYS A 27 7.96 -6.73 38.86
C LYS A 27 7.26 -5.57 38.15
N ASN A 28 6.10 -5.14 38.67
CA ASN A 28 5.28 -4.08 38.07
C ASN A 28 5.99 -2.72 37.91
N ASN A 29 7.04 -2.43 38.68
CA ASN A 29 7.79 -1.17 38.68
C ASN A 29 9.23 -1.32 38.19
N SER A 30 9.62 -2.43 37.53
CA SER A 30 10.96 -2.57 36.97
C SER A 30 11.16 -1.65 35.78
N ASN A 31 12.34 -1.04 35.67
CA ASN A 31 12.73 -0.26 34.50
C ASN A 31 12.92 -1.21 33.30
N LYS A 32 12.30 -0.86 32.18
CA LYS A 32 12.32 -1.64 30.93
C LYS A 32 12.65 -0.76 29.76
N LEU A 33 13.47 -1.28 28.85
CA LEU A 33 13.67 -0.67 27.55
C LEU A 33 12.89 -1.48 26.52
N GLN A 34 11.94 -0.83 25.84
CA GLN A 34 11.14 -1.44 24.79
C GLN A 34 11.58 -0.89 23.43
N THR A 35 11.88 -1.76 22.50
CA THR A 35 12.27 -1.40 21.14
C THR A 35 11.42 -2.21 20.15
N LYS A 36 10.89 -1.56 19.11
CA LYS A 36 10.23 -2.23 17.99
C LYS A 36 10.90 -1.79 16.69
N ASN A 37 11.48 -2.76 15.98
CA ASN A 37 12.07 -2.57 14.66
C ASN A 37 11.19 -3.27 13.62
N ILE A 38 10.78 -2.54 12.57
CA ILE A 38 10.03 -3.08 11.46
C ILE A 38 10.84 -2.89 10.19
N SER A 39 11.10 -3.98 9.48
CA SER A 39 11.73 -3.98 8.16
C SER A 39 10.75 -4.54 7.15
N SER A 40 10.38 -3.74 6.17
CA SER A 40 9.46 -4.16 5.12
C SER A 40 10.07 -3.93 3.74
N SER A 41 9.75 -4.84 2.82
CA SER A 41 10.11 -4.75 1.42
C SER A 41 8.99 -5.32 0.56
N GLY A 42 8.90 -4.86 -0.69
CA GLY A 42 7.88 -5.38 -1.59
C GLY A 42 7.98 -4.79 -2.97
N SER A 43 7.24 -5.41 -3.88
CA SER A 43 7.11 -4.94 -5.26
C SER A 43 5.75 -5.30 -5.82
N GLN A 44 5.29 -4.46 -6.74
CA GLN A 44 4.11 -4.74 -7.55
C GLN A 44 4.47 -4.54 -9.01
N HIS A 45 4.15 -5.54 -9.84
CA HIS A 45 4.34 -5.49 -11.28
C HIS A 45 3.00 -5.76 -11.97
N GLU A 46 2.81 -5.20 -13.15
CA GLU A 46 1.62 -5.47 -13.96
C GLU A 46 2.03 -5.77 -15.39
N PHE A 47 1.72 -6.98 -15.87
CA PHE A 47 1.77 -7.28 -17.30
C PHE A 47 0.48 -6.81 -17.93
N ILE A 48 0.58 -6.04 -19.04
CA ILE A 48 -0.58 -5.46 -19.69
C ILE A 48 -0.63 -5.83 -21.17
N VAL A 49 -1.86 -6.05 -21.66
CA VAL A 49 -2.17 -6.18 -23.09
C VAL A 49 -3.17 -5.10 -23.44
N SER A 50 -2.84 -4.25 -24.42
CA SER A 50 -3.65 -3.10 -24.79
C SER A 50 -4.00 -3.11 -26.27
N LEU A 51 -5.22 -2.68 -26.59
CA LEU A 51 -5.68 -2.42 -27.94
C LEU A 51 -6.25 -1.00 -27.99
N GLY A 52 -5.90 -0.26 -29.06
CA GLY A 52 -6.40 1.08 -29.25
C GLY A 52 -6.63 1.38 -30.73
N GLY A 53 -7.54 2.31 -30.98
CA GLY A 53 -7.85 2.77 -32.32
C GLY A 53 -8.38 4.19 -32.35
N SER A 54 -8.37 4.80 -33.53
CA SER A 54 -8.96 6.14 -33.75
C SER A 54 -10.04 6.10 -34.83
N LEU A 55 -11.10 6.88 -34.58
CA LEU A 55 -12.18 7.08 -35.53
C LEU A 55 -12.11 8.53 -36.03
N ASN A 56 -11.87 8.70 -37.36
CA ASN A 56 -11.80 10.00 -38.03
C ASN A 56 -10.82 10.98 -37.37
N GLU A 57 -9.76 10.49 -36.71
CA GLU A 57 -8.80 11.30 -35.97
C GLU A 57 -9.41 12.24 -34.90
N LYS A 58 -10.68 12.03 -34.58
CA LYS A 58 -11.42 12.80 -33.58
C LYS A 58 -11.72 12.04 -32.29
N ILE A 59 -11.99 10.75 -32.42
CA ILE A 59 -12.32 9.88 -31.27
C ILE A 59 -11.24 8.80 -31.20
N TYR A 60 -10.60 8.67 -30.06
CA TYR A 60 -9.63 7.64 -29.77
C TYR A 60 -10.19 6.76 -28.67
N LEU A 61 -10.19 5.46 -28.89
CA LEU A 61 -10.69 4.46 -27.95
C LEU A 61 -9.55 3.51 -27.59
N GLY A 62 -9.51 3.07 -26.35
CA GLY A 62 -8.53 2.11 -25.87
C GLY A 62 -9.12 1.19 -24.82
N ALA A 63 -8.66 -0.05 -24.83
CA ALA A 63 -8.95 -1.03 -23.81
C ALA A 63 -7.66 -1.77 -23.43
N THR A 64 -7.55 -2.14 -22.16
CA THR A 64 -6.38 -2.83 -21.60
C THR A 64 -6.86 -3.92 -20.67
N ILE A 65 -6.22 -5.08 -20.73
CA ILE A 65 -6.32 -6.13 -19.71
C ILE A 65 -4.98 -6.14 -18.98
N GLY A 66 -5.03 -6.09 -17.65
CA GLY A 66 -3.88 -6.09 -16.78
C GLY A 66 -3.84 -7.34 -15.91
N PHE A 67 -2.62 -7.86 -15.68
CA PHE A 67 -2.31 -9.00 -14.83
C PHE A 67 -1.27 -8.55 -13.80
N PRO A 68 -1.72 -7.90 -12.70
CA PRO A 68 -0.82 -7.46 -11.64
C PRO A 68 -0.36 -8.62 -10.77
N THR A 69 0.89 -8.53 -10.30
CA THR A 69 1.48 -9.42 -9.29
C THR A 69 1.98 -8.56 -8.13
N LEU A 70 1.85 -9.07 -6.92
CA LEU A 70 2.23 -8.41 -5.67
C LEU A 70 3.12 -9.36 -4.85
N ASN A 71 4.22 -8.82 -4.31
CA ASN A 71 5.04 -9.48 -3.32
C ASN A 71 5.31 -8.50 -2.19
N TYR A 72 5.12 -8.91 -0.96
CA TYR A 72 5.39 -8.13 0.24
C TYR A 72 6.00 -9.04 1.31
N TYR A 73 6.99 -8.51 2.01
CA TYR A 73 7.64 -9.16 3.14
C TYR A 73 7.81 -8.15 4.27
N GLU A 74 7.49 -8.56 5.48
CA GLU A 74 7.70 -7.78 6.69
C GLU A 74 8.29 -8.65 7.79
N LEU A 75 9.34 -8.12 8.44
CA LEU A 75 9.89 -8.64 9.68
C LEU A 75 9.71 -7.58 10.76
N SER A 76 8.96 -7.89 11.79
CA SER A 76 8.77 -7.06 12.98
C SER A 76 9.48 -7.73 14.17
N VAL A 77 10.40 -7.02 14.80
CA VAL A 77 11.12 -7.49 15.98
C VAL A 77 10.82 -6.52 17.13
N TYR A 78 10.09 -7.03 18.11
CA TYR A 78 9.85 -6.34 19.37
C TYR A 78 10.80 -6.91 20.43
N THR A 79 11.52 -6.04 21.13
CA THR A 79 12.44 -6.42 22.21
C THR A 79 12.06 -5.68 23.48
N GLU A 80 12.07 -6.37 24.60
CA GLU A 80 11.94 -5.78 25.92
C GLU A 80 13.12 -6.24 26.77
N ASP A 81 14.00 -5.29 27.15
CA ASP A 81 15.11 -5.52 28.05
C ASP A 81 14.72 -5.08 29.45
N VAL A 82 14.93 -5.93 30.44
CA VAL A 82 14.66 -5.66 31.83
C VAL A 82 15.94 -5.16 32.49
N LEU A 83 15.96 -3.86 32.84
CA LEU A 83 17.17 -3.19 33.30
C LEU A 83 17.46 -3.39 34.80
N GLU A 84 16.41 -3.64 35.58
CA GLU A 84 16.53 -3.75 37.05
C GLU A 84 15.45 -4.69 37.63
N ASP A 85 15.74 -5.30 38.77
CA ASP A 85 14.76 -5.98 39.63
C ASP A 85 14.03 -7.18 38.98
N THR A 86 14.78 -8.11 38.43
CA THR A 86 14.24 -9.34 37.84
C THR A 86 14.02 -10.44 38.88
N ILE A 87 12.98 -11.27 38.67
CA ILE A 87 12.81 -12.54 39.34
C ILE A 87 13.43 -13.62 38.45
N ASN A 88 14.24 -14.52 39.02
CA ASN A 88 14.90 -15.62 38.28
C ASN A 88 15.87 -15.19 37.17
N ASN A 89 16.51 -14.02 37.30
CA ASN A 89 17.54 -13.55 36.37
C ASN A 89 17.09 -13.44 34.91
N LEU A 90 15.82 -13.06 34.66
CA LEU A 90 15.33 -12.73 33.33
C LEU A 90 15.94 -11.40 32.90
N GLU A 91 16.67 -11.37 31.78
CA GLU A 91 17.30 -10.18 31.22
C GLU A 91 16.40 -9.50 30.18
N GLY A 92 15.57 -10.26 29.46
CA GLY A 92 14.67 -9.73 28.48
C GLY A 92 14.07 -10.78 27.56
N PHE A 93 13.37 -10.28 26.52
CA PHE A 93 12.84 -11.11 25.45
C PHE A 93 12.75 -10.38 24.13
N SER A 94 12.72 -11.14 23.03
CA SER A 94 12.30 -10.65 21.73
C SER A 94 11.15 -11.47 21.18
N LEU A 95 10.21 -10.77 20.54
CA LEU A 95 9.16 -11.35 19.71
C LEU A 95 9.43 -10.97 18.26
N GLU A 96 9.67 -11.96 17.44
CA GLU A 96 9.88 -11.82 16.00
C GLU A 96 8.61 -12.27 15.28
N GLU A 97 8.12 -11.46 14.36
CA GLU A 97 6.94 -11.74 13.54
C GLU A 97 7.33 -11.56 12.08
N GLU A 98 7.15 -12.60 11.30
CA GLU A 98 7.47 -12.64 9.88
C GLU A 98 6.19 -12.82 9.08
N LEU A 99 5.92 -11.90 8.16
CA LEU A 99 4.80 -11.95 7.22
C LEU A 99 5.34 -11.94 5.80
N SER A 100 4.91 -12.89 4.99
CA SER A 100 5.13 -12.91 3.54
C SER A 100 3.79 -12.98 2.82
N THR A 101 3.55 -12.02 1.92
CA THR A 101 2.31 -11.90 1.14
C THR A 101 2.65 -11.98 -0.34
N ASN A 102 2.01 -12.87 -1.06
CA ASN A 102 2.10 -13.00 -2.51
C ASN A 102 0.71 -12.86 -3.11
N GLY A 103 0.61 -12.18 -4.24
CA GLY A 103 -0.67 -11.99 -4.90
C GLY A 103 -0.55 -11.93 -6.41
N ASP A 104 -1.54 -12.48 -7.09
CA ASP A 104 -1.77 -12.32 -8.51
C ASP A 104 -3.21 -11.88 -8.78
N GLY A 105 -3.40 -11.09 -9.82
CA GLY A 105 -4.70 -10.51 -10.07
C GLY A 105 -5.00 -10.25 -11.53
N ILE A 106 -6.22 -9.80 -11.77
CA ILE A 106 -6.69 -9.38 -13.09
C ILE A 106 -7.53 -8.12 -12.99
N ASN A 107 -7.40 -7.22 -13.96
CA ASN A 107 -8.26 -6.06 -14.14
C ASN A 107 -8.45 -5.70 -15.61
N ILE A 108 -9.45 -4.85 -15.86
CA ILE A 108 -9.74 -4.31 -17.19
C ILE A 108 -9.82 -2.79 -17.07
N LYS A 109 -9.25 -2.10 -18.08
CA LYS A 109 -9.27 -0.63 -18.17
C LYS A 109 -9.80 -0.26 -19.55
N GLY A 110 -10.69 0.74 -19.60
CA GLY A 110 -11.18 1.27 -20.86
C GLY A 110 -11.18 2.78 -20.84
N GLY A 111 -10.96 3.41 -21.99
CA GLY A 111 -10.94 4.86 -22.07
C GLY A 111 -11.23 5.40 -23.47
N ALA A 112 -11.62 6.66 -23.49
CA ALA A 112 -11.87 7.41 -24.70
C ALA A 112 -11.25 8.81 -24.59
N ILE A 113 -10.72 9.32 -25.71
CA ILE A 113 -10.31 10.71 -25.87
C ILE A 113 -11.06 11.28 -27.07
N ILE A 114 -11.63 12.46 -26.87
CA ILE A 114 -12.34 13.20 -27.92
C ILE A 114 -11.54 14.46 -28.23
N ARG A 115 -11.15 14.65 -29.48
CA ARG A 115 -10.59 15.89 -30.00
C ARG A 115 -11.73 16.81 -30.38
N ILE A 116 -12.05 17.77 -29.51
CA ILE A 116 -13.12 18.76 -29.75
C ILE A 116 -12.69 19.76 -30.83
N SER A 117 -11.42 20.15 -30.79
CA SER A 117 -10.76 21.00 -31.80
C SER A 117 -9.32 20.56 -31.99
N GLU A 118 -8.58 21.19 -32.92
CA GLU A 118 -7.14 20.95 -33.08
C GLU A 118 -6.35 21.20 -31.78
N ASN A 119 -6.83 22.15 -31.00
CA ASN A 119 -6.14 22.61 -29.82
C ASN A 119 -6.73 22.10 -28.48
N PHE A 120 -7.90 21.43 -28.50
CA PHE A 120 -8.56 21.03 -27.27
C PHE A 120 -9.03 19.56 -27.32
N LYS A 121 -8.65 18.81 -26.28
CA LYS A 121 -9.04 17.40 -26.08
C LYS A 121 -9.60 17.20 -24.70
N ILE A 122 -10.57 16.31 -24.60
CA ILE A 122 -11.07 15.76 -23.34
C ILE A 122 -10.95 14.24 -23.37
N GLY A 123 -10.79 13.64 -22.22
CA GLY A 123 -10.69 12.20 -22.07
C GLY A 123 -11.42 11.72 -20.83
N ALA A 124 -11.87 10.46 -20.89
CA ALA A 124 -12.35 9.75 -19.73
C ALA A 124 -11.87 8.30 -19.79
N SER A 125 -11.53 7.74 -18.63
CA SER A 125 -11.23 6.33 -18.50
C SER A 125 -11.86 5.74 -17.23
N LEU A 126 -12.19 4.45 -17.32
CA LEU A 126 -12.73 3.66 -16.22
C LEU A 126 -11.84 2.44 -16.04
N HIS A 127 -11.41 2.20 -14.81
CA HIS A 127 -10.66 1.02 -14.40
C HIS A 127 -11.57 0.15 -13.53
N SER A 128 -11.69 -1.11 -13.89
CA SER A 128 -12.42 -2.08 -13.06
C SER A 128 -11.68 -2.30 -11.74
N PRO A 129 -12.33 -2.89 -10.74
CA PRO A 129 -11.62 -3.52 -9.64
C PRO A 129 -10.55 -4.45 -10.16
N THR A 130 -9.44 -4.54 -9.41
CA THR A 130 -8.51 -5.64 -9.53
C THR A 130 -8.96 -6.74 -8.59
N TYR A 131 -9.12 -7.93 -9.11
CA TYR A 131 -9.41 -9.14 -8.33
C TYR A 131 -8.07 -9.83 -8.08
N PHE A 132 -7.56 -9.72 -6.86
CA PHE A 132 -6.34 -10.39 -6.42
C PHE A 132 -6.67 -11.68 -5.68
N ASN A 133 -5.92 -12.74 -6.00
CA ASN A 133 -5.78 -13.91 -5.14
C ASN A 133 -4.53 -13.69 -4.29
N ILE A 134 -4.70 -13.62 -2.98
CA ILE A 134 -3.62 -13.38 -2.03
C ILE A 134 -3.32 -14.66 -1.26
N GLU A 135 -2.05 -14.97 -1.14
CA GLU A 135 -1.52 -16.02 -0.27
C GLU A 135 -0.57 -15.39 0.74
N GLU A 136 -0.84 -15.61 2.02
CA GLU A 136 -0.01 -15.15 3.12
C GLU A 136 0.58 -16.31 3.90
N SER A 137 1.81 -16.14 4.33
CA SER A 137 2.41 -16.98 5.36
C SER A 137 2.87 -16.11 6.53
N TYR A 138 2.56 -16.55 7.71
CA TYR A 138 2.90 -15.89 8.96
C TYR A 138 3.57 -16.86 9.91
N THR A 139 4.69 -16.43 10.49
CA THR A 139 5.44 -17.17 11.50
C THR A 139 5.83 -16.19 12.61
N SER A 140 5.81 -16.66 13.85
CA SER A 140 6.33 -15.90 14.97
C SER A 140 7.34 -16.72 15.78
N ALA A 141 8.34 -16.05 16.31
CA ALA A 141 9.32 -16.64 17.22
C ALA A 141 9.48 -15.77 18.46
N ILE A 142 9.55 -16.44 19.59
CA ILE A 142 9.82 -15.77 20.86
C ILE A 142 11.15 -16.25 21.43
N ASN A 143 12.05 -15.30 21.73
CA ASN A 143 13.31 -15.58 22.37
C ASN A 143 13.31 -14.97 23.75
N THR A 144 13.69 -15.74 24.77
CA THR A 144 13.84 -15.30 26.15
C THR A 144 15.29 -15.40 26.58
N TYR A 145 15.76 -14.36 27.25
CA TYR A 145 17.13 -14.23 27.69
C TYR A 145 17.18 -14.25 29.20
N PHE A 146 17.86 -15.27 29.76
CA PHE A 146 18.17 -15.37 31.18
C PHE A 146 19.69 -15.36 31.35
N SER A 147 20.18 -14.93 32.50
CA SER A 147 21.63 -14.90 32.80
C SER A 147 22.34 -16.24 32.65
N SER A 148 21.60 -17.36 32.72
CA SER A 148 22.15 -18.71 32.64
C SER A 148 21.88 -19.40 31.30
N ASN A 149 20.71 -19.17 30.68
CA ASN A 149 20.26 -19.87 29.46
C ASN A 149 19.32 -18.99 28.64
N ASN A 150 19.32 -19.21 27.33
CA ASN A 150 18.32 -18.62 26.40
C ASN A 150 17.37 -19.72 25.92
N TYR A 151 16.12 -19.33 25.67
CA TYR A 151 15.11 -20.22 25.14
C TYR A 151 14.46 -19.58 23.91
N THR A 152 14.19 -20.42 22.90
CA THR A 152 13.55 -20.01 21.67
C THR A 152 12.40 -20.95 21.38
N GLU A 153 11.20 -20.39 21.12
CA GLU A 153 10.04 -21.12 20.63
C GLU A 153 9.54 -20.47 19.35
N ILE A 154 9.24 -21.30 18.36
CA ILE A 154 8.81 -20.87 17.04
C ILE A 154 7.40 -21.43 16.79
N SER A 155 6.48 -20.56 16.37
CA SER A 155 5.14 -21.00 15.98
C SER A 155 5.19 -21.86 14.71
N PRO A 156 4.25 -22.78 14.50
CA PRO A 156 4.02 -23.33 13.17
C PRO A 156 3.73 -22.21 12.17
N SER A 157 4.21 -22.37 10.94
CA SER A 157 3.85 -21.44 9.87
C SER A 157 2.36 -21.56 9.55
N ASN A 158 1.67 -20.42 9.61
CA ASN A 158 0.27 -20.31 9.24
C ASN A 158 0.17 -19.84 7.78
N TYR A 159 -0.63 -20.53 6.98
CA TYR A 159 -0.91 -20.18 5.59
C TYR A 159 -2.37 -19.79 5.45
N PHE A 160 -2.60 -18.64 4.81
CA PHE A 160 -3.94 -18.14 4.60
C PHE A 160 -4.12 -17.66 3.16
N LYS A 161 -5.29 -17.98 2.56
CA LYS A 161 -5.64 -17.57 1.21
C LYS A 161 -6.94 -16.78 1.22
N TYR A 162 -6.94 -15.65 0.52
CA TYR A 162 -8.12 -14.80 0.37
C TYR A 162 -8.09 -14.01 -0.92
N GLU A 163 -9.23 -13.46 -1.29
CA GLU A 163 -9.39 -12.55 -2.40
C GLU A 163 -9.41 -11.11 -1.88
N LEU A 164 -8.66 -10.22 -2.53
CA LEU A 164 -8.72 -8.77 -2.33
C LEU A 164 -9.30 -8.14 -3.59
N ILE A 165 -10.43 -7.44 -3.44
CA ILE A 165 -11.09 -6.72 -4.52
C ILE A 165 -10.86 -5.24 -4.30
N THR A 166 -10.13 -4.58 -5.23
CA THR A 166 -9.89 -3.13 -5.16
C THR A 166 -11.11 -2.34 -5.67
N PRO A 167 -11.23 -1.04 -5.36
CA PRO A 167 -12.33 -0.24 -5.86
C PRO A 167 -12.24 0.06 -7.36
N TRP A 168 -13.35 0.49 -7.95
CA TRP A 168 -13.38 1.14 -9.26
C TRP A 168 -12.65 2.48 -9.21
N LYS A 169 -12.03 2.86 -10.33
CA LYS A 169 -11.38 4.16 -10.49
C LYS A 169 -11.82 4.82 -11.80
N GLY A 170 -12.32 6.06 -11.71
CA GLY A 170 -12.63 6.90 -12.85
C GLY A 170 -11.61 8.01 -13.02
N VAL A 171 -11.18 8.32 -14.24
CA VAL A 171 -10.29 9.44 -14.54
C VAL A 171 -10.91 10.29 -15.63
N PHE A 172 -10.95 11.60 -15.41
CA PHE A 172 -11.37 12.60 -16.37
C PHE A 172 -10.19 13.52 -16.66
N SER A 173 -9.95 13.78 -17.93
CA SER A 173 -8.80 14.55 -18.39
C SER A 173 -9.20 15.63 -19.38
N ALA A 174 -8.51 16.76 -19.36
CA ALA A 174 -8.62 17.79 -20.36
C ALA A 174 -7.23 18.31 -20.73
N SER A 175 -7.03 18.65 -22.00
CA SER A 175 -5.79 19.28 -22.45
C SER A 175 -6.05 20.33 -23.52
N ALA A 176 -5.29 21.42 -23.45
CA ALA A 176 -5.37 22.53 -24.40
C ALA A 176 -3.98 22.98 -24.84
N ILE A 177 -3.85 23.32 -26.13
CA ILE A 177 -2.64 23.87 -26.74
C ILE A 177 -2.92 25.29 -27.19
N PHE A 178 -2.13 26.24 -26.72
CA PHE A 178 -2.25 27.65 -27.07
C PHE A 178 -1.07 28.06 -27.95
N ASN A 179 -1.40 28.69 -29.10
CA ASN A 179 -0.43 29.20 -30.05
C ASN A 179 0.71 28.25 -30.45
N LYS A 180 0.50 26.94 -30.31
CA LYS A 180 1.50 25.86 -30.53
C LYS A 180 2.69 25.85 -29.56
N TYR A 181 2.72 26.79 -28.61
CA TYR A 181 3.85 26.96 -27.67
C TYR A 181 3.52 26.49 -26.25
N ILE A 182 2.27 26.58 -25.82
CA ILE A 182 1.87 26.30 -24.46
C ILE A 182 0.89 25.13 -24.47
N LEU A 183 1.24 24.04 -23.77
CA LEU A 183 0.35 22.93 -23.46
C LEU A 183 -0.08 23.05 -22.00
N LEU A 184 -1.38 22.96 -21.74
CA LEU A 184 -1.94 22.78 -20.41
C LEU A 184 -2.67 21.43 -20.38
N SER A 185 -2.57 20.73 -19.26
CA SER A 185 -3.32 19.50 -19.01
C SER A 185 -3.83 19.46 -17.57
N ALA A 186 -4.99 18.85 -17.37
CA ALA A 186 -5.57 18.62 -16.05
C ALA A 186 -6.22 17.26 -16.01
N ASP A 187 -6.06 16.55 -14.88
CA ASP A 187 -6.68 15.26 -14.61
C ASP A 187 -7.41 15.32 -13.27
N LEU A 188 -8.59 14.72 -13.22
CA LEU A 188 -9.35 14.42 -12.02
C LEU A 188 -9.53 12.90 -11.93
N GLU A 189 -8.94 12.30 -10.91
CA GLU A 189 -9.13 10.89 -10.59
C GLU A 189 -10.08 10.75 -9.40
N ILE A 190 -11.06 9.88 -9.54
CA ILE A 190 -12.07 9.60 -8.52
C ILE A 190 -11.98 8.11 -8.18
N VAL A 191 -11.79 7.83 -6.90
CA VAL A 191 -11.76 6.46 -6.37
C VAL A 191 -12.45 6.43 -5.01
N ASP A 192 -13.26 5.41 -4.77
CA ASP A 192 -13.90 5.23 -3.46
C ASP A 192 -13.32 3.99 -2.78
N TYR A 193 -12.40 4.22 -1.85
CA TYR A 193 -11.68 3.16 -1.16
C TYR A 193 -12.57 2.34 -0.22
N SER A 194 -13.74 2.84 0.17
CA SER A 194 -14.71 2.10 1.00
C SER A 194 -15.29 0.87 0.29
N PHE A 195 -15.19 0.80 -1.05
CA PHE A 195 -15.60 -0.37 -1.83
C PHE A 195 -14.54 -1.49 -1.90
N THR A 196 -13.38 -1.31 -1.28
CA THR A 196 -12.42 -2.40 -1.13
C THR A 196 -13.05 -3.53 -0.34
N LYS A 197 -12.86 -4.78 -0.78
CA LYS A 197 -13.49 -5.95 -0.17
C LYS A 197 -12.53 -7.11 -0.06
N LEU A 198 -12.61 -7.82 1.07
CA LEU A 198 -11.94 -9.09 1.32
C LEU A 198 -12.97 -10.23 1.25
N ASN A 199 -12.56 -11.37 0.71
CA ASN A 199 -13.38 -12.57 0.61
C ASN A 199 -12.53 -13.82 0.79
N SER A 200 -13.07 -14.86 1.42
CA SER A 200 -12.45 -16.19 1.53
C SER A 200 -13.51 -17.25 1.71
N ALA A 201 -13.22 -18.47 1.25
CA ALA A 201 -14.10 -19.62 1.48
C ALA A 201 -13.97 -20.17 2.91
N SER A 202 -12.85 -19.88 3.59
CA SER A 202 -12.53 -20.43 4.93
C SER A 202 -12.76 -19.46 6.07
N TYR A 203 -13.02 -18.17 5.79
CA TYR A 203 -13.17 -17.13 6.79
C TYR A 203 -14.20 -16.07 6.36
N ASP A 204 -15.08 -15.66 7.30
CA ASP A 204 -16.05 -14.59 7.09
C ASP A 204 -15.43 -13.21 7.41
N PHE A 205 -15.02 -12.48 6.39
CA PHE A 205 -14.44 -11.14 6.48
C PHE A 205 -15.46 -10.02 6.79
N ARG A 206 -16.59 -10.33 7.39
CA ARG A 206 -17.65 -9.33 7.63
C ARG A 206 -17.15 -8.16 8.48
N TYR A 207 -16.43 -8.43 9.56
CA TYR A 207 -15.94 -7.38 10.47
C TYR A 207 -14.86 -6.52 9.83
N GLU A 208 -13.94 -7.12 9.08
CA GLU A 208 -12.90 -6.42 8.35
C GLU A 208 -13.50 -5.57 7.23
N ASN A 209 -14.47 -6.09 6.49
CA ASN A 209 -15.19 -5.34 5.45
C ASN A 209 -16.00 -4.18 6.03
N GLU A 210 -16.66 -4.34 7.19
CA GLU A 210 -17.30 -3.25 7.91
C GLU A 210 -16.28 -2.20 8.38
N ALA A 211 -15.13 -2.63 8.89
CA ALA A 211 -14.04 -1.73 9.27
C ALA A 211 -13.49 -0.95 8.07
N ILE A 212 -13.33 -1.59 6.91
CA ILE A 212 -12.94 -0.94 5.65
C ILE A 212 -13.96 0.14 5.27
N GLN A 213 -15.27 -0.19 5.24
CA GLN A 213 -16.32 0.76 4.89
C GLN A 213 -16.38 1.98 5.83
N ASN A 214 -16.08 1.78 7.10
CA ASN A 214 -16.11 2.85 8.12
C ASN A 214 -14.82 3.69 8.14
N SER A 215 -13.69 3.10 7.79
CA SER A 215 -12.36 3.73 7.88
C SER A 215 -11.91 4.40 6.58
N TYR A 216 -12.43 3.96 5.45
CA TYR A 216 -12.04 4.47 4.14
C TYR A 216 -13.17 5.26 3.49
N GLN A 217 -12.80 6.16 2.59
CA GLN A 217 -13.74 7.08 1.92
C GLN A 217 -13.42 7.27 0.44
N LYS A 218 -14.36 7.96 -0.23
CA LYS A 218 -14.16 8.47 -1.59
C LYS A 218 -13.10 9.57 -1.61
N THR A 219 -12.18 9.46 -2.56
CA THR A 219 -11.08 10.42 -2.76
C THR A 219 -11.13 11.01 -4.14
N ASN A 220 -10.76 12.29 -4.22
CA ASN A 220 -10.54 13.01 -5.47
C ASN A 220 -9.07 13.41 -5.55
N ASN A 221 -8.37 12.91 -6.57
CA ASN A 221 -6.99 13.24 -6.84
C ASN A 221 -6.94 14.16 -8.06
N PHE A 222 -6.24 15.28 -7.92
CA PHE A 222 -6.15 16.29 -8.96
C PHE A 222 -4.70 16.46 -9.41
N ARG A 223 -4.50 16.55 -10.73
CA ARG A 223 -3.19 16.82 -11.33
C ARG A 223 -3.35 17.90 -12.39
N ILE A 224 -2.42 18.81 -12.44
CA ILE A 224 -2.32 19.83 -13.50
C ILE A 224 -0.88 19.91 -13.98
N GLY A 225 -0.70 20.01 -15.27
CA GLY A 225 0.60 20.12 -15.91
C GLY A 225 0.62 21.20 -16.97
N SER A 226 1.78 21.83 -17.14
CA SER A 226 2.04 22.78 -18.21
C SER A 226 3.38 22.50 -18.88
N GLU A 227 3.45 22.72 -20.17
CA GLU A 227 4.68 22.74 -20.96
C GLU A 227 4.71 24.00 -21.81
N ILE A 228 5.84 24.71 -21.76
CA ILE A 228 6.14 25.81 -22.66
C ILE A 228 7.25 25.36 -23.59
N ASN A 229 6.98 25.43 -24.88
CA ASN A 229 7.91 25.01 -25.94
C ASN A 229 8.53 26.24 -26.60
N PHE A 230 9.84 26.40 -26.46
CA PHE A 230 10.66 27.42 -27.12
C PHE A 230 11.56 26.74 -28.16
N ASP A 231 11.00 26.27 -29.24
CA ASP A 231 11.66 25.54 -30.32
C ASP A 231 12.49 24.35 -29.82
N GLU A 232 13.77 24.57 -29.46
CA GLU A 232 14.67 23.53 -28.96
C GLU A 232 14.53 23.27 -27.45
N ILE A 233 13.98 24.22 -26.68
CA ILE A 233 13.88 24.14 -25.21
C ILE A 233 12.42 23.96 -24.80
N LYS A 234 12.17 23.03 -23.90
CA LYS A 234 10.87 22.80 -23.26
C LYS A 234 11.00 23.00 -21.75
N ILE A 235 10.11 23.80 -21.19
CA ILE A 235 10.00 23.99 -19.74
C ILE A 235 8.68 23.39 -19.30
N ARG A 236 8.71 22.58 -18.26
CA ARG A 236 7.54 21.89 -17.73
C ARG A 236 7.36 22.20 -16.24
N ALA A 237 6.12 22.35 -15.82
CA ALA A 237 5.76 22.45 -14.43
C ALA A 237 4.51 21.62 -14.16
N GLY A 238 4.44 21.00 -13.00
CA GLY A 238 3.29 20.20 -12.61
C GLY A 238 2.96 20.38 -11.13
N TYR A 239 1.69 20.19 -10.82
CA TYR A 239 1.14 20.14 -9.48
C TYR A 239 0.22 18.94 -9.36
N SER A 240 0.30 18.25 -8.24
CA SER A 240 -0.60 17.15 -7.90
C SER A 240 -1.09 17.28 -6.47
N LYS A 241 -2.34 16.90 -6.25
CA LYS A 241 -2.96 16.81 -4.93
C LYS A 241 -3.71 15.49 -4.83
N TYR A 242 -3.35 14.69 -3.84
CA TYR A 242 -3.98 13.40 -3.53
C TYR A 242 -4.70 13.53 -2.19
N GLY A 243 -6.00 13.24 -2.18
CA GLY A 243 -6.81 13.26 -0.98
C GLY A 243 -6.55 12.04 -0.09
N SER A 244 -6.87 12.15 1.20
CA SER A 244 -6.78 11.03 2.14
C SER A 244 -7.82 9.95 1.80
N PRO A 245 -7.42 8.69 1.73
CA PRO A 245 -8.37 7.59 1.66
C PRO A 245 -9.10 7.31 2.98
N TYR A 246 -8.66 7.89 4.12
CA TYR A 246 -9.18 7.62 5.46
C TYR A 246 -10.23 8.64 5.88
N THR A 247 -11.34 8.18 6.46
CA THR A 247 -12.48 9.02 6.89
C THR A 247 -12.14 10.02 8.00
N ASN A 248 -11.22 9.66 8.89
CA ASN A 248 -10.88 10.46 10.07
C ASN A 248 -9.58 11.28 9.89
N ASN A 249 -9.13 11.46 8.66
CA ASN A 249 -7.88 12.12 8.40
C ASN A 249 -8.02 13.05 7.18
N ASP A 250 -7.97 14.35 7.43
CA ASP A 250 -7.99 15.39 6.38
C ASP A 250 -6.61 15.59 5.72
N PHE A 251 -5.68 14.67 5.94
CA PHE A 251 -4.36 14.72 5.32
C PHE A 251 -4.49 14.61 3.80
N TYR A 252 -3.75 15.43 3.09
CA TYR A 252 -3.57 15.33 1.64
C TYR A 252 -2.08 15.40 1.32
N GLN A 253 -1.70 14.72 0.25
CA GLN A 253 -0.34 14.77 -0.26
C GLN A 253 -0.29 15.72 -1.45
N GLU A 254 0.60 16.70 -1.40
CA GLU A 254 0.88 17.60 -2.52
C GLU A 254 2.24 17.28 -3.14
N GLY A 255 2.31 17.39 -4.45
CA GLY A 255 3.53 17.22 -5.21
C GLY A 255 3.70 18.37 -6.22
N TYR A 256 4.92 18.87 -6.31
CA TYR A 256 5.33 19.84 -7.30
C TYR A 256 6.42 19.21 -8.17
N SER A 257 6.37 19.44 -9.47
CA SER A 257 7.38 18.96 -10.40
C SER A 257 7.82 20.06 -11.35
N LEU A 258 9.10 20.07 -11.67
CA LEU A 258 9.71 20.97 -12.65
C LEU A 258 10.55 20.13 -13.61
N GLY A 259 10.56 20.52 -14.88
CA GLY A 259 11.36 19.82 -15.88
C GLY A 259 11.86 20.76 -16.96
N ILE A 260 13.02 20.43 -17.51
CA ILE A 260 13.59 21.08 -18.68
C ILE A 260 13.95 20.03 -19.71
N GLY A 261 13.58 20.27 -20.95
CA GLY A 261 13.92 19.42 -22.11
C GLY A 261 14.68 20.20 -23.17
N LEU A 262 15.64 19.54 -23.76
CA LEU A 262 16.34 20.01 -24.98
C LEU A 262 16.02 19.05 -26.10
N ASN A 263 15.57 19.57 -27.24
CA ASN A 263 15.27 18.77 -28.43
C ASN A 263 15.93 19.43 -29.64
N LYS A 264 17.04 18.85 -30.09
CA LYS A 264 17.82 19.38 -31.20
C LYS A 264 18.10 18.29 -32.24
N ASN A 265 17.53 18.42 -33.43
CA ASN A 265 17.68 17.48 -34.54
C ASN A 265 17.36 16.03 -34.10
N ASN A 266 18.40 15.20 -33.93
CA ASN A 266 18.32 13.78 -33.61
C ASN A 266 18.60 13.49 -32.12
N TYR A 267 18.81 14.53 -31.30
CA TYR A 267 19.12 14.39 -29.87
C TYR A 267 18.01 15.00 -29.02
N PHE A 268 17.64 14.30 -27.98
CA PHE A 268 16.81 14.86 -26.92
C PHE A 268 17.42 14.57 -25.55
N LEU A 269 17.24 15.49 -24.62
CA LEU A 269 17.64 15.36 -23.22
C LEU A 269 16.54 15.97 -22.36
N ASP A 270 16.00 15.21 -21.43
CA ASP A 270 15.00 15.66 -20.47
C ASP A 270 15.53 15.45 -19.05
N ILE A 271 15.40 16.47 -18.21
CA ILE A 271 15.69 16.42 -16.77
C ILE A 271 14.44 16.89 -16.04
N ALA A 272 14.00 16.15 -15.03
CA ALA A 272 12.85 16.46 -14.21
C ALA A 272 13.15 16.18 -12.74
N TYR A 273 12.54 17.00 -11.89
CA TYR A 273 12.55 16.87 -10.43
C TYR A 273 11.12 16.99 -9.90
#